data_8d45345e22f5ba2f32712e0eb15dac5d
#
_entry.id   8d45345e22f5ba2f32712e0eb15dac5d
#
_cell.length_a   1.000
_cell.length_b   1.000
_cell.length_c   1.000
_cell.angle_alpha   90.00
_cell.angle_beta   90.00
_cell.angle_gamma   90.00
#
_symmetry.space_group_name_H-M   'P 1'
#
loop_
_entity.id
_entity.type
_entity.pdbx_description
1 polymer ?
#
loop_
_entity_poly.entity_id
_entity_poly.type
_entity_poly.pdbx_seq_one_letter_code
_entity_poly.pdbx_strand_id
1 'polypeptide(L)'
;MILYKRNAQGKPIFWEIKALDGFINVRFGLVGKLGHVENFSTTRKIQDEIDSAIKAKRKEGYKELKDLYDNTPDNILDINTLKHYLDIHLHEC
;
A
#
# COMPACT_ATOMS: atom_id res chain seq x y z
N MET A 1 3.21 -5.80 3.68
CA MET A 1 2.33 -4.68 4.07
C MET A 1 2.02 -3.83 2.86
N ILE A 2 0.76 -3.60 2.62
CA ILE A 2 0.29 -2.76 1.52
C ILE A 2 -0.61 -1.67 2.07
N LEU A 3 -0.38 -0.44 1.63
CA LEU A 3 -1.13 0.73 2.06
C LEU A 3 -1.72 1.44 0.84
N TYR A 4 -2.79 2.18 1.06
CA TYR A 4 -3.54 2.83 0.00
C TYR A 4 -3.83 4.28 0.36
N LYS A 5 -3.93 5.12 -0.66
CA LYS A 5 -4.48 6.47 -0.54
C LYS A 5 -4.97 6.94 -1.91
N ARG A 6 -5.54 8.12 -1.93
CA ARG A 6 -5.93 8.79 -3.16
C ARG A 6 -4.84 9.79 -3.56
N ASN A 7 -4.46 9.83 -4.83
CA ASN A 7 -3.47 10.78 -5.32
C ASN A 7 -4.10 12.18 -5.58
N ALA A 8 -3.30 13.13 -6.06
CA ALA A 8 -3.75 14.49 -6.33
C ALA A 8 -4.88 14.55 -7.37
N GLN A 9 -4.97 13.57 -8.28
CA GLN A 9 -6.04 13.46 -9.25
C GLN A 9 -7.25 12.68 -8.75
N GLY A 10 -7.26 12.29 -7.48
CA GLY A 10 -8.34 11.54 -6.87
C GLY A 10 -8.37 10.06 -7.22
N LYS A 11 -7.30 9.52 -7.79
CA LYS A 11 -7.23 8.10 -8.17
C LYS A 11 -6.62 7.27 -7.04
N PRO A 12 -7.11 6.03 -6.82
CA PRO A 12 -6.54 5.18 -5.78
C PRO A 12 -5.14 4.71 -6.18
N ILE A 13 -4.21 4.87 -5.25
CA ILE A 13 -2.84 4.42 -5.41
C ILE A 13 -2.46 3.50 -4.26
N PHE A 14 -1.45 2.67 -4.47
CA PHE A 14 -0.94 1.76 -3.46
C PHE A 14 0.57 1.96 -3.25
N TRP A 15 1.02 1.54 -2.07
CA TRP A 15 2.42 1.43 -1.72
C TRP A 15 2.61 0.14 -0.92
N GLU A 16 3.46 -0.74 -1.42
CA GLU A 16 3.70 -2.05 -0.81
C GLU A 16 5.17 -2.17 -0.43
N ILE A 17 5.43 -2.72 0.75
CA ILE A 17 6.80 -2.98 1.22
C ILE A 17 6.88 -4.37 1.81
N LYS A 18 7.98 -5.07 1.50
CA LYS A 18 8.25 -6.40 2.04
C LYS A 18 9.74 -6.68 2.05
N ALA A 19 10.15 -7.62 2.91
CA ALA A 19 11.50 -8.16 2.89
C ALA A 19 11.55 -9.32 1.88
N LEU A 20 12.58 -9.33 1.04
CA LEU A 20 12.76 -10.36 0.02
C LEU A 20 14.25 -10.64 -0.13
N ASP A 21 14.67 -11.85 0.24
CA ASP A 21 16.06 -12.32 0.09
C ASP A 21 17.13 -11.36 0.65
N GLY A 22 16.84 -10.76 1.81
CA GLY A 22 17.76 -9.82 2.45
C GLY A 22 17.72 -8.40 1.92
N PHE A 23 16.80 -8.13 1.00
CA PHE A 23 16.54 -6.79 0.47
C PHE A 23 15.18 -6.31 0.89
N ILE A 24 14.99 -5.00 0.82
CA ILE A 24 13.68 -4.38 0.98
C ILE A 24 13.13 -4.14 -0.42
N ASN A 25 11.97 -4.72 -0.69
CA ASN A 25 11.27 -4.57 -1.96
C ASN A 25 10.09 -3.61 -1.77
N VAL A 26 10.03 -2.57 -2.58
CA VAL A 26 8.95 -1.58 -2.56
C VAL A 26 8.30 -1.53 -3.94
N ARG A 27 6.97 -1.55 -3.96
CA ARG A 27 6.20 -1.41 -5.18
C ARG A 27 5.09 -0.39 -4.93
N PHE A 28 4.91 0.52 -5.87
CA PHE A 28 3.89 1.57 -5.73
C PHE A 28 3.36 1.99 -7.10
N GLY A 29 2.17 2.54 -7.12
CA GLY A 29 1.53 3.00 -8.35
C GLY A 29 0.01 3.05 -8.24
N LEU A 30 -0.65 3.10 -9.39
CA LEU A 30 -2.10 3.08 -9.46
C LEU A 30 -2.62 1.67 -9.15
N VAL A 31 -3.70 1.59 -8.36
CA VAL A 31 -4.38 0.33 -8.12
C VAL A 31 -4.86 -0.25 -9.45
N GLY A 32 -4.59 -1.53 -9.67
CA GLY A 32 -4.90 -2.21 -10.93
C GLY A 32 -3.75 -2.23 -11.93
N LYS A 33 -2.65 -1.57 -11.65
CA LYS A 33 -1.42 -1.59 -12.46
C LYS A 33 -0.31 -2.29 -11.71
N LEU A 34 0.71 -2.75 -12.43
CA LEU A 34 1.88 -3.39 -11.81
C LEU A 34 2.67 -2.42 -10.93
N GLY A 35 2.68 -1.14 -11.31
CA GLY A 35 3.39 -0.13 -10.56
C GLY A 35 4.90 -0.14 -10.81
N HIS A 36 5.58 0.72 -10.07
CA HIS A 36 7.03 0.83 -10.10
C HIS A 36 7.63 -0.01 -8.97
N VAL A 37 8.70 -0.73 -9.25
CA VAL A 37 9.37 -1.60 -8.27
C VAL A 37 10.77 -1.06 -7.99
N GLU A 38 11.11 -0.98 -6.70
CA GLU A 38 12.45 -0.61 -6.25
C GLU A 38 12.93 -1.63 -5.21
N ASN A 39 14.23 -1.92 -5.23
CA ASN A 39 14.88 -2.79 -4.26
C ASN A 39 16.00 -2.04 -3.57
N PHE A 40 16.06 -2.17 -2.24
CA PHE A 40 17.07 -1.51 -1.44
C PHE A 40 17.81 -2.54 -0.57
N SER A 41 19.10 -2.31 -0.37
CA SER A 41 19.81 -2.94 0.72
C SER A 41 19.91 -1.96 1.88
N THR A 42 20.07 -2.48 3.11
CA THR A 42 20.19 -1.65 4.28
C THR A 42 21.26 -2.20 5.22
N THR A 43 21.95 -1.31 5.94
CA THR A 43 22.87 -1.68 7.00
C THR A 43 22.18 -1.82 8.35
N ARG A 44 20.92 -1.39 8.45
CA ARG A 44 20.07 -1.53 9.63
C ARG A 44 19.34 -2.85 9.60
N LYS A 45 18.67 -3.20 10.69
CA LYS A 45 17.75 -4.34 10.69
C LYS A 45 16.66 -4.08 9.68
N ILE A 46 16.40 -5.05 8.80
CA ILE A 46 15.39 -4.93 7.75
C ILE A 46 14.02 -4.57 8.34
N GLN A 47 13.63 -5.22 9.44
CA GLN A 47 12.34 -4.95 10.06
C GLN A 47 12.23 -3.52 10.58
N ASP A 48 13.29 -2.98 11.17
CA ASP A 48 13.31 -1.59 11.66
C ASP A 48 13.16 -0.60 10.50
N GLU A 49 13.81 -0.89 9.38
CA GLU A 49 13.72 -0.05 8.18
C GLU A 49 12.31 -0.09 7.60
N ILE A 50 11.72 -1.28 7.54
CA ILE A 50 10.33 -1.45 7.06
C ILE A 50 9.36 -0.70 7.97
N ASP A 51 9.49 -0.85 9.28
CA ASP A 51 8.61 -0.19 10.25
C ASP A 51 8.70 1.34 10.14
N SER A 52 9.92 1.87 9.96
CA SER A 52 10.14 3.31 9.77
C SER A 52 9.49 3.82 8.48
N ALA A 53 9.61 3.05 7.40
CA ALA A 53 9.02 3.39 6.11
C ALA A 53 7.49 3.39 6.18
N ILE A 54 6.91 2.39 6.83
CA ILE A 54 5.45 2.30 7.03
C ILE A 54 4.96 3.51 7.81
N LYS A 55 5.65 3.85 8.90
CA LYS A 55 5.30 5.01 9.72
C LYS A 55 5.33 6.30 8.92
N ALA A 56 6.35 6.49 8.08
CA ALA A 56 6.45 7.66 7.22
C ALA A 56 5.28 7.73 6.22
N LYS A 57 4.92 6.59 5.61
CA LYS A 57 3.80 6.54 4.65
C LYS A 57 2.45 6.82 5.34
N ARG A 58 2.25 6.32 6.55
CA ARG A 58 1.04 6.63 7.31
C ARG A 58 0.92 8.13 7.59
N LYS A 59 2.03 8.82 7.83
CA LYS A 59 2.04 10.29 8.00
C LYS A 59 1.67 11.01 6.70
N GLU A 60 1.96 10.40 5.55
CA GLU A 60 1.57 10.96 4.25
C GLU A 60 0.10 10.70 3.91
N GLY A 61 -0.62 9.97 4.74
CA GLY A 61 -2.04 9.69 4.54
C GLY A 61 -2.35 8.31 4.00
N TYR A 62 -1.35 7.45 3.81
CA TYR A 62 -1.58 6.06 3.42
C TYR A 62 -2.20 5.27 4.57
N LYS A 63 -3.13 4.38 4.26
CA LYS A 63 -3.85 3.56 5.25
C LYS A 63 -3.98 2.13 4.76
N GLU A 64 -4.09 1.19 5.71
CA GLU A 64 -4.49 -0.17 5.38
C GLU A 64 -5.94 -0.17 4.92
N LEU A 65 -6.30 -1.13 4.10
CA LEU A 65 -7.67 -1.24 3.60
C LEU A 65 -8.68 -1.37 4.74
N LYS A 66 -8.35 -2.13 5.78
CA LYS A 66 -9.21 -2.29 6.96
C LYS A 66 -9.40 -1.00 7.76
N ASP A 67 -8.44 -0.08 7.69
CA ASP A 67 -8.54 1.22 8.38
C ASP A 67 -9.50 2.17 7.66
N LEU A 68 -9.77 1.90 6.38
CA LEU A 68 -10.72 2.69 5.59
C LEU A 68 -12.16 2.25 5.84
N TYR A 69 -12.36 0.98 6.20
CA TYR A 69 -13.69 0.40 6.42
C TYR A 69 -13.71 -0.58 7.58
N ASP A 70 -14.75 -0.47 8.41
CA ASP A 70 -14.98 -1.41 9.50
C ASP A 70 -15.39 -2.80 8.98
N ASN A 71 -15.90 -2.87 7.76
CA ASN A 71 -16.42 -4.09 7.15
C ASN A 71 -15.62 -4.56 5.95
N THR A 72 -14.31 -4.30 5.93
CA THR A 72 -13.47 -4.78 4.84
C THR A 72 -13.51 -6.30 4.77
N PRO A 73 -13.85 -6.90 3.61
CA PRO A 73 -13.82 -8.35 3.46
C PRO A 73 -12.41 -8.89 3.68
N ASP A 74 -12.31 -9.99 4.43
CA ASP A 74 -11.02 -10.61 4.76
C ASP A 74 -10.35 -11.26 3.55
N ASN A 75 -11.07 -11.41 2.44
CA ASN A 75 -10.64 -12.17 1.29
C ASN A 75 -10.71 -11.41 -0.03
N ILE A 76 -10.27 -10.17 -0.05
CA ILE A 76 -10.11 -9.45 -1.31
C ILE A 76 -8.91 -10.06 -2.03
N LEU A 77 -9.17 -11.06 -2.89
CA LEU A 77 -8.15 -11.80 -3.61
C LEU A 77 -7.97 -11.35 -5.04
N ASP A 78 -8.97 -10.65 -5.59
CA ASP A 78 -9.01 -10.24 -6.97
C ASP A 78 -8.73 -8.73 -7.08
N ILE A 79 -7.76 -8.37 -7.92
CA ILE A 79 -7.37 -6.97 -8.11
C ILE A 79 -8.53 -6.11 -8.63
N ASN A 80 -9.41 -6.68 -9.46
CA ASN A 80 -10.56 -5.95 -9.98
C ASN A 80 -11.58 -5.69 -8.89
N THR A 81 -11.80 -6.66 -8.00
CA THR A 81 -12.67 -6.50 -6.84
C THR A 81 -12.10 -5.45 -5.89
N LEU A 82 -10.80 -5.50 -5.62
CA LEU A 82 -10.12 -4.52 -4.80
C LEU A 82 -10.25 -3.12 -5.39
N LYS A 83 -10.02 -2.98 -6.68
CA LYS A 83 -10.11 -1.70 -7.37
C LYS A 83 -11.54 -1.15 -7.28
N HIS A 84 -12.54 -1.97 -7.55
CA HIS A 84 -13.94 -1.58 -7.46
C HIS A 84 -14.29 -1.14 -6.05
N TYR A 85 -13.87 -1.89 -5.04
CA TYR A 85 -14.08 -1.58 -3.64
C TYR A 85 -13.46 -0.21 -3.28
N LEU A 86 -12.22 0.03 -3.70
CA LEU A 86 -11.54 1.30 -3.46
C LEU A 86 -12.17 2.47 -4.20
N ASP A 87 -12.64 2.25 -5.44
CA ASP A 87 -13.32 3.29 -6.21
C ASP A 87 -14.62 3.73 -5.53
N ILE A 88 -15.37 2.78 -4.97
CA ILE A 88 -16.61 3.10 -4.26
C ILE A 88 -16.31 3.81 -2.94
N HIS A 89 -15.44 3.24 -2.14
CA HIS A 89 -15.28 3.63 -0.75
C HIS A 89 -14.33 4.81 -0.54
N LEU A 90 -13.28 4.94 -1.33
CA LEU A 90 -12.37 6.09 -1.21
C LEU A 90 -13.02 7.40 -1.64
N HIS A 91 -14.12 7.35 -2.40
CA HIS A 91 -14.90 8.53 -2.73
C HIS A 91 -15.57 9.15 -1.51
N GLU A 92 -15.86 8.35 -0.51
CA GLU A 92 -16.57 8.78 0.70
C GLU A 92 -15.63 9.30 1.79
N CYS A 93 -14.34 9.20 1.58
CA CYS A 93 -13.33 9.59 2.58
C CYS A 93 -12.90 11.06 2.44
#